data_b31dd85435ada8037caf3e7a2e7f0a05
#
_entry.id   b31dd85435ada8037caf3e7a2e7f0a05
#
_cell.length_a   1.000
_cell.length_b   1.000
_cell.length_c   1.000
_cell.angle_alpha   90.00
_cell.angle_beta   90.00
_cell.angle_gamma   90.00
#
_symmetry.space_group_name_H-M   'P 1'
#
loop_
_entity.id
_entity.type
_entity.pdbx_description
1 polymer ?
#
loop_
_entity_poly.entity_id
_entity_poly.type
_entity_poly.pdbx_seq_one_letter_code
_entity_poly.pdbx_strand_id
1 'polypeptide(L)'
;LIRALEKFDDIMAVMLPTLGEERQATYSPFLPISPISGRVLYVPMKKVDAKAGTITFTDEDGTDVTMEVTGGRTKLQWKPDFGMRWAALGVDFEMFGKDHQTNAPVYDRICEILGAEAPEHYVYELFLDDVGQKISKSKGNGLTIDEWLTYADPESLALFMYNKPREAKRLYFDVIPRAVDDYGAFLSAYQRQADKPVDLSLIHI
;
A
#
# COMPACT_ATOMS: atom_id res chain seq x y z
N LEU A 1 0.16 -6.59 -16.15
CA LEU A 1 -0.41 -7.93 -16.02
C LEU A 1 0.23 -8.95 -17.01
N ILE A 2 0.44 -8.62 -18.29
CA ILE A 2 1.09 -9.54 -19.26
C ILE A 2 2.48 -9.96 -18.75
N ARG A 3 3.32 -8.99 -18.33
CA ARG A 3 4.63 -9.31 -17.80
C ARG A 3 4.58 -10.15 -16.51
N ALA A 4 3.59 -9.94 -15.67
CA ALA A 4 3.36 -10.79 -14.50
C ALA A 4 2.96 -12.24 -14.92
N LEU A 5 2.25 -12.39 -16.04
CA LEU A 5 1.91 -13.68 -16.59
C LEU A 5 3.15 -14.40 -17.18
N GLU A 6 4.03 -13.67 -17.87
CA GLU A 6 5.31 -14.18 -18.37
C GLU A 6 6.23 -14.67 -17.25
N LYS A 7 6.10 -14.03 -16.07
CA LYS A 7 6.86 -14.30 -14.84
C LYS A 7 6.09 -15.09 -13.79
N PHE A 8 5.05 -15.78 -14.19
CA PHE A 8 4.15 -16.51 -13.30
C PHE A 8 4.90 -17.43 -12.33
N ASP A 9 5.78 -18.29 -12.84
CA ASP A 9 6.52 -19.27 -12.02
C ASP A 9 7.51 -18.58 -11.07
N ASP A 10 8.17 -17.51 -11.52
CA ASP A 10 9.08 -16.72 -10.69
C ASP A 10 8.32 -16.06 -9.53
N ILE A 11 7.13 -15.52 -9.78
CA ILE A 11 6.26 -14.93 -8.76
C ILE A 11 5.75 -16.02 -7.80
N MET A 12 5.34 -17.18 -8.33
CA MET A 12 4.93 -18.31 -7.50
C MET A 12 6.06 -18.76 -6.55
N ALA A 13 7.29 -18.85 -7.03
CA ALA A 13 8.45 -19.24 -6.22
C ALA A 13 8.71 -18.28 -5.04
N VAL A 14 8.43 -16.99 -5.21
CA VAL A 14 8.53 -15.99 -4.14
C VAL A 14 7.35 -16.07 -3.18
N MET A 15 6.15 -16.32 -3.69
CA MET A 15 4.93 -16.27 -2.90
C MET A 15 4.69 -17.51 -2.06
N LEU A 16 4.91 -18.70 -2.60
CA LEU A 16 4.58 -19.97 -1.93
C LEU A 16 5.23 -20.10 -0.53
N PRO A 17 6.54 -19.80 -0.34
CA PRO A 17 7.16 -19.89 0.99
C PRO A 17 6.53 -18.94 2.05
N THR A 18 5.79 -17.92 1.63
CA THR A 18 5.13 -16.97 2.53
C THR A 18 3.75 -17.42 3.00
N LEU A 19 3.29 -18.59 2.55
CA LEU A 19 1.95 -19.11 2.77
C LEU A 19 1.98 -20.42 3.57
N GLY A 20 0.94 -20.66 4.35
CA GLY A 20 0.72 -21.96 4.99
C GLY A 20 0.40 -23.05 3.96
N GLU A 21 0.68 -24.32 4.31
CA GLU A 21 0.58 -25.50 3.42
C GLU A 21 -0.79 -25.60 2.70
N GLU A 22 -1.86 -25.44 3.42
CA GLU A 22 -3.21 -25.51 2.86
C GLU A 22 -3.43 -24.47 1.74
N ARG A 23 -2.92 -23.27 1.96
CA ARG A 23 -3.06 -22.19 0.98
C ARG A 23 -2.10 -22.29 -0.20
N GLN A 24 -0.95 -22.95 -0.04
CA GLN A 24 -0.01 -23.19 -1.14
C GLN A 24 -0.66 -24.03 -2.25
N ALA A 25 -1.47 -25.03 -1.89
CA ALA A 25 -2.11 -25.94 -2.85
C ALA A 25 -3.13 -25.24 -3.78
N THR A 26 -3.70 -24.13 -3.35
CA THR A 26 -4.77 -23.42 -4.08
C THR A 26 -4.36 -22.02 -4.52
N TYR A 27 -3.12 -21.62 -4.24
CA TYR A 27 -2.68 -20.27 -4.52
C TYR A 27 -2.48 -20.00 -6.01
N SER A 28 -2.91 -18.83 -6.45
CA SER A 28 -2.49 -18.21 -7.70
C SER A 28 -2.25 -16.72 -7.46
N PRO A 29 -1.24 -16.09 -8.08
CA PRO A 29 -1.09 -14.63 -8.03
C PRO A 29 -2.20 -13.90 -8.78
N PHE A 30 -2.86 -14.55 -9.75
CA PHE A 30 -3.98 -13.99 -10.50
C PHE A 30 -5.31 -14.32 -9.83
N LEU A 31 -6.18 -13.31 -9.79
CA LEU A 31 -7.55 -13.39 -9.31
C LEU A 31 -8.49 -13.05 -10.47
N PRO A 32 -9.05 -14.07 -11.15
CA PRO A 32 -10.00 -13.83 -12.24
C PRO A 32 -11.30 -13.24 -11.71
N ILE A 33 -11.97 -12.46 -12.56
CA ILE A 33 -13.33 -11.99 -12.30
C ILE A 33 -14.27 -12.92 -13.07
N SER A 34 -15.13 -13.62 -12.35
CA SER A 34 -16.11 -14.52 -12.96
C SER A 34 -16.94 -13.79 -14.02
N PRO A 35 -16.99 -14.26 -15.26
CA PRO A 35 -17.88 -13.70 -16.27
C PRO A 35 -19.38 -13.97 -15.97
N ILE A 36 -19.68 -14.91 -15.07
CA ILE A 36 -21.05 -15.27 -14.68
C ILE A 36 -21.54 -14.35 -13.58
N SER A 37 -20.77 -14.22 -12.48
CA SER A 37 -21.21 -13.50 -11.28
C SER A 37 -20.62 -12.10 -11.14
N GLY A 38 -19.56 -11.77 -11.89
CA GLY A 38 -18.79 -10.53 -11.71
C GLY A 38 -17.93 -10.49 -10.43
N ARG A 39 -17.85 -11.60 -9.68
CA ARG A 39 -17.08 -11.71 -8.44
C ARG A 39 -15.63 -12.03 -8.71
N VAL A 40 -14.75 -11.52 -7.85
CA VAL A 40 -13.32 -11.88 -7.85
C VAL A 40 -13.15 -13.26 -7.22
N LEU A 41 -12.53 -14.18 -7.94
CA LEU A 41 -12.36 -15.57 -7.50
C LEU A 41 -10.94 -15.82 -6.98
N TYR A 42 -10.86 -16.61 -5.89
CA TYR A 42 -9.62 -17.09 -5.28
C TYR A 42 -9.45 -18.57 -5.62
N VAL A 43 -9.10 -18.86 -6.87
CA VAL A 43 -9.00 -20.21 -7.41
C VAL A 43 -7.62 -20.46 -8.03
N PRO A 44 -7.15 -21.72 -8.05
CA PRO A 44 -5.89 -22.05 -8.74
C PRO A 44 -6.07 -21.94 -10.25
N MET A 45 -4.96 -21.63 -10.94
CA MET A 45 -4.94 -21.65 -12.41
C MET A 45 -4.69 -23.07 -12.92
N LYS A 46 -5.56 -23.56 -13.80
CA LYS A 46 -5.38 -24.83 -14.51
C LYS A 46 -4.37 -24.71 -15.64
N LYS A 47 -4.34 -23.58 -16.31
CA LYS A 47 -3.41 -23.28 -17.38
C LYS A 47 -3.05 -21.79 -17.37
N VAL A 48 -1.79 -21.53 -17.63
CA VAL A 48 -1.24 -20.19 -17.86
C VAL A 48 -0.61 -20.20 -19.25
N ASP A 49 -1.02 -19.26 -20.11
CA ASP A 49 -0.49 -19.11 -21.46
C ASP A 49 0.03 -17.70 -21.66
N ALA A 50 1.33 -17.53 -21.40
CA ALA A 50 1.99 -16.23 -21.51
C ALA A 50 2.00 -15.68 -22.94
N LYS A 51 2.06 -16.57 -23.96
CA LYS A 51 2.06 -16.13 -25.37
C LYS A 51 0.70 -15.62 -25.81
N ALA A 52 -0.36 -16.29 -25.36
CA ALA A 52 -1.73 -15.87 -25.64
C ALA A 52 -2.23 -14.75 -24.69
N GLY A 53 -1.52 -14.50 -23.58
CA GLY A 53 -1.94 -13.54 -22.56
C GLY A 53 -3.15 -14.02 -21.76
N THR A 54 -3.34 -15.35 -21.62
CA THR A 54 -4.55 -15.93 -21.03
C THR A 54 -4.27 -16.83 -19.83
N ILE A 55 -5.29 -16.96 -18.97
CA ILE A 55 -5.38 -17.93 -17.88
C ILE A 55 -6.62 -18.79 -18.05
N THR A 56 -6.55 -20.05 -17.57
CA THR A 56 -7.70 -20.96 -17.49
C THR A 56 -7.93 -21.36 -16.04
N PHE A 57 -9.14 -21.29 -15.57
CA PHE A 57 -9.56 -21.63 -14.21
C PHE A 57 -10.95 -22.27 -14.22
N THR A 58 -11.37 -22.85 -13.09
CA THR A 58 -12.74 -23.33 -12.93
C THR A 58 -13.59 -22.25 -12.29
N ASP A 59 -14.69 -21.87 -12.92
CA ASP A 59 -15.65 -20.89 -12.39
C ASP A 59 -16.57 -21.48 -11.32
N GLU A 60 -17.41 -20.65 -10.70
CA GLU A 60 -18.31 -21.00 -9.60
C GLU A 60 -19.32 -22.12 -9.96
N ASP A 61 -19.67 -22.23 -11.23
CA ASP A 61 -20.57 -23.30 -11.75
C ASP A 61 -19.87 -24.61 -12.11
N GLY A 62 -18.54 -24.68 -11.91
CA GLY A 62 -17.72 -25.84 -12.24
C GLY A 62 -17.23 -25.89 -13.68
N THR A 63 -17.55 -24.90 -14.51
CA THR A 63 -17.05 -24.83 -15.90
C THR A 63 -15.65 -24.27 -15.99
N ASP A 64 -14.87 -24.72 -16.97
CA ASP A 64 -13.54 -24.18 -17.25
C ASP A 64 -13.66 -22.96 -18.14
N VAL A 65 -13.15 -21.85 -17.65
CA VAL A 65 -13.14 -20.55 -18.35
C VAL A 65 -11.70 -20.19 -18.71
N THR A 66 -11.48 -19.83 -19.99
CA THR A 66 -10.22 -19.24 -20.46
C THR A 66 -10.48 -17.76 -20.79
N MET A 67 -9.66 -16.88 -20.21
CA MET A 67 -9.78 -15.43 -20.45
C MET A 67 -8.43 -14.73 -20.49
N GLU A 68 -8.39 -13.58 -21.17
CA GLU A 68 -7.26 -12.68 -21.15
C GLU A 68 -7.06 -12.06 -19.77
N VAL A 69 -5.80 -11.85 -19.36
CA VAL A 69 -5.47 -11.21 -18.08
C VAL A 69 -5.63 -9.69 -18.10
N THR A 70 -5.91 -9.11 -19.25
CA THR A 70 -6.08 -7.66 -19.46
C THR A 70 -7.56 -7.25 -19.55
N GLY A 71 -7.83 -5.96 -19.82
CA GLY A 71 -9.18 -5.47 -20.02
C GLY A 71 -10.06 -5.46 -18.77
N GLY A 72 -9.45 -5.39 -17.57
CA GLY A 72 -10.19 -5.39 -16.31
C GLY A 72 -10.78 -6.75 -15.90
N ARG A 73 -10.38 -7.83 -16.56
CA ARG A 73 -10.92 -9.19 -16.33
C ARG A 73 -10.25 -9.94 -15.20
N THR A 74 -9.04 -9.51 -14.80
CA THR A 74 -8.29 -10.11 -13.69
C THR A 74 -7.66 -9.05 -12.83
N LYS A 75 -7.36 -9.43 -11.58
CA LYS A 75 -6.54 -8.67 -10.64
C LYS A 75 -5.36 -9.53 -10.22
N LEU A 76 -4.33 -8.92 -9.61
CA LEU A 76 -3.35 -9.69 -8.85
C LEU A 76 -3.75 -9.75 -7.38
N GLN A 77 -3.28 -10.79 -6.68
CA GLN A 77 -3.30 -10.80 -5.22
C GLN A 77 -2.44 -9.66 -4.68
N TRP A 78 -2.75 -9.22 -3.48
CA TRP A 78 -2.23 -7.99 -2.90
C TRP A 78 -0.70 -7.86 -2.95
N LYS A 79 0.06 -8.88 -2.51
CA LYS A 79 1.53 -8.79 -2.50
C LYS A 79 2.12 -8.67 -3.92
N PRO A 80 1.74 -9.52 -4.89
CA PRO A 80 2.15 -9.34 -6.27
C PRO A 80 1.70 -8.02 -6.90
N ASP A 81 0.52 -7.50 -6.52
CA ASP A 81 -0.01 -6.24 -7.03
C ASP A 81 0.85 -5.05 -6.63
N PHE A 82 1.39 -5.03 -5.40
CA PHE A 82 2.32 -3.98 -4.96
C PHE A 82 3.57 -3.92 -5.82
N GLY A 83 4.31 -5.02 -5.94
CA GLY A 83 5.52 -5.06 -6.77
C GLY A 83 5.24 -4.78 -8.24
N MET A 84 4.09 -5.24 -8.76
CA MET A 84 3.69 -4.94 -10.14
C MET A 84 3.41 -3.44 -10.33
N ARG A 85 2.76 -2.77 -9.40
CA ARG A 85 2.49 -1.32 -9.49
C ARG A 85 3.77 -0.53 -9.49
N TRP A 86 4.70 -0.84 -8.60
CA TRP A 86 6.00 -0.18 -8.56
C TRP A 86 6.75 -0.33 -9.88
N ALA A 87 6.81 -1.56 -10.41
CA ALA A 87 7.45 -1.80 -11.69
C ALA A 87 6.75 -1.10 -12.87
N ALA A 88 5.41 -1.06 -12.87
CA ALA A 88 4.64 -0.49 -13.97
C ALA A 88 4.64 1.05 -13.98
N LEU A 89 4.76 1.67 -12.80
CA LEU A 89 4.70 3.13 -12.63
C LEU A 89 6.09 3.75 -12.52
N GLY A 90 7.16 2.94 -12.42
CA GLY A 90 8.53 3.43 -12.20
C GLY A 90 8.65 4.19 -10.88
N VAL A 91 8.22 3.57 -9.79
CA VAL A 91 8.22 4.20 -8.46
C VAL A 91 9.63 4.19 -7.89
N ASP A 92 10.18 5.37 -7.60
CA ASP A 92 11.51 5.52 -7.00
C ASP A 92 11.49 5.53 -5.47
N PHE A 93 10.36 5.93 -4.88
CA PHE A 93 10.20 6.06 -3.43
C PHE A 93 8.80 5.70 -2.99
N GLU A 94 8.69 4.84 -1.95
CA GLU A 94 7.42 4.44 -1.36
C GLU A 94 7.43 4.61 0.15
N MET A 95 6.45 5.33 0.67
CA MET A 95 6.25 5.56 2.09
C MET A 95 5.06 4.73 2.57
N PHE A 96 5.28 3.85 3.55
CA PHE A 96 4.22 2.99 4.07
C PHE A 96 4.26 2.82 5.59
N GLY A 97 3.12 2.44 6.16
CA GLY A 97 2.99 2.14 7.57
C GLY A 97 3.71 0.86 7.97
N LYS A 98 4.11 0.75 9.22
CA LYS A 98 4.84 -0.38 9.82
C LYS A 98 4.19 -1.75 9.56
N ASP A 99 2.89 -1.79 9.33
CA ASP A 99 2.16 -3.03 9.01
C ASP A 99 2.54 -3.66 7.65
N HIS A 100 3.17 -2.89 6.76
CA HIS A 100 3.73 -3.40 5.51
C HIS A 100 5.18 -3.87 5.63
N GLN A 101 5.90 -3.50 6.68
CA GLN A 101 7.34 -3.68 6.82
C GLN A 101 7.79 -5.14 6.63
N THR A 102 7.05 -6.10 7.18
CA THR A 102 7.37 -7.53 7.07
C THR A 102 7.14 -8.09 5.66
N ASN A 103 6.30 -7.44 4.86
CA ASN A 103 5.97 -7.87 3.51
C ASN A 103 6.77 -7.13 2.42
N ALA A 104 7.39 -5.99 2.75
CA ALA A 104 8.13 -5.17 1.80
C ALA A 104 9.18 -5.96 0.99
N PRO A 105 10.00 -6.86 1.59
CA PRO A 105 10.96 -7.65 0.82
C PRO A 105 10.33 -8.54 -0.26
N VAL A 106 9.07 -8.97 -0.05
CA VAL A 106 8.32 -9.74 -1.05
C VAL A 106 7.88 -8.83 -2.21
N TYR A 107 7.44 -7.61 -1.90
CA TYR A 107 7.06 -6.63 -2.93
C TYR A 107 8.26 -6.22 -3.78
N ASP A 108 9.40 -5.96 -3.13
CA ASP A 108 10.67 -5.61 -3.77
C ASP A 108 11.09 -6.71 -4.76
N ARG A 109 11.09 -7.97 -4.28
CA ARG A 109 11.47 -9.09 -5.11
C ARG A 109 10.55 -9.28 -6.32
N ILE A 110 9.27 -9.02 -6.17
CA ILE A 110 8.32 -9.08 -7.30
C ILE A 110 8.56 -7.92 -8.28
N CYS A 111 8.85 -6.71 -7.79
CA CYS A 111 9.22 -5.57 -8.62
C CYS A 111 10.45 -5.89 -9.48
N GLU A 112 11.50 -6.46 -8.89
CA GLU A 112 12.72 -6.89 -9.57
C GLU A 112 12.46 -7.99 -10.62
N ILE A 113 11.66 -9.01 -10.29
CA ILE A 113 11.24 -10.07 -11.22
C ILE A 113 10.55 -9.49 -12.45
N LEU A 114 9.78 -8.42 -12.24
CA LEU A 114 9.11 -7.70 -13.32
C LEU A 114 10.02 -6.73 -14.08
N GLY A 115 11.30 -6.64 -13.67
CA GLY A 115 12.37 -5.96 -14.41
C GLY A 115 12.49 -4.47 -14.11
N ALA A 116 12.09 -4.04 -12.93
CA ALA A 116 12.34 -2.70 -12.41
C ALA A 116 13.20 -2.79 -11.13
N GLU A 117 13.78 -1.67 -10.73
CA GLU A 117 14.39 -1.52 -9.42
C GLU A 117 13.30 -1.34 -8.35
N ALA A 118 13.50 -1.93 -7.18
CA ALA A 118 12.60 -1.70 -6.06
C ALA A 118 12.78 -0.26 -5.53
N PRO A 119 11.69 0.42 -5.10
CA PRO A 119 11.79 1.78 -4.60
C PRO A 119 12.52 1.84 -3.26
N GLU A 120 13.12 3.00 -2.97
CA GLU A 120 13.56 3.33 -1.62
C GLU A 120 12.35 3.44 -0.68
N HIS A 121 12.49 2.93 0.55
CA HIS A 121 11.39 2.86 1.49
C HIS A 121 11.55 3.78 2.68
N TYR A 122 10.45 4.41 3.08
CA TYR A 122 10.34 5.06 4.36
C TYR A 122 9.17 4.47 5.15
N VAL A 123 9.47 3.88 6.32
CA VAL A 123 8.47 3.24 7.18
C VAL A 123 8.09 4.21 8.31
N TYR A 124 6.80 4.54 8.39
CA TYR A 124 6.25 5.33 9.49
C TYR A 124 5.46 4.46 10.47
N GLU A 125 5.37 4.92 11.71
CA GLU A 125 4.60 4.24 12.76
C GLU A 125 3.09 4.38 12.57
N LEU A 126 2.35 3.51 13.24
CA LEU A 126 0.90 3.47 13.17
C LEU A 126 0.28 4.65 13.91
N PHE A 127 -0.89 5.08 13.43
CA PHE A 127 -1.75 5.99 14.15
C PHE A 127 -2.68 5.22 15.08
N LEU A 128 -2.84 5.76 16.29
CA LEU A 128 -3.61 5.14 17.37
C LEU A 128 -4.80 6.05 17.71
N ASP A 129 -5.88 5.46 18.19
CA ASP A 129 -7.01 6.23 18.73
C ASP A 129 -6.69 6.84 20.11
N ASP A 130 -7.68 7.46 20.74
CA ASP A 130 -7.58 8.09 22.05
C ASP A 130 -7.21 7.12 23.18
N VAL A 131 -7.56 5.85 23.06
CA VAL A 131 -7.23 4.79 24.01
C VAL A 131 -5.95 4.01 23.65
N GLY A 132 -5.26 4.38 22.55
CA GLY A 132 -4.01 3.77 22.13
C GLY A 132 -4.17 2.49 21.30
N GLN A 133 -5.34 2.25 20.72
CA GLN A 133 -5.57 1.15 19.78
C GLN A 133 -5.32 1.59 18.34
N LYS A 134 -4.89 0.66 17.48
CA LYS A 134 -4.71 0.92 16.05
C LYS A 134 -6.02 1.42 15.44
N ILE A 135 -5.93 2.54 14.71
CA ILE A 135 -7.04 3.09 13.93
C ILE A 135 -7.38 2.11 12.79
N SER A 136 -8.67 1.85 12.61
CA SER A 136 -9.18 0.98 11.56
C SER A 136 -10.46 1.54 10.96
N LYS A 137 -10.56 1.55 9.63
CA LYS A 137 -11.77 1.99 8.92
C LYS A 137 -13.02 1.21 9.33
N SER A 138 -12.88 -0.10 9.56
CA SER A 138 -13.99 -0.96 9.96
C SER A 138 -14.52 -0.67 11.37
N LYS A 139 -13.67 -0.11 12.24
CA LYS A 139 -14.07 0.29 13.61
C LYS A 139 -14.60 1.72 13.68
N GLY A 140 -14.28 2.55 12.68
CA GLY A 140 -14.65 3.98 12.67
C GLY A 140 -14.04 4.78 13.84
N ASN A 141 -12.90 4.31 14.39
CA ASN A 141 -12.25 4.91 15.56
C ASN A 141 -11.15 5.90 15.21
N GLY A 142 -11.12 6.39 13.97
CA GLY A 142 -10.12 7.35 13.49
C GLY A 142 -10.73 8.69 13.15
N LEU A 143 -9.90 9.72 13.24
CA LEU A 143 -10.20 11.04 12.73
C LEU A 143 -9.94 11.06 11.22
N THR A 144 -10.88 11.56 10.42
CA THR A 144 -10.72 11.71 8.97
C THR A 144 -10.03 13.03 8.62
N ILE A 145 -9.48 13.10 7.41
CA ILE A 145 -8.90 14.35 6.89
C ILE A 145 -9.96 15.45 6.80
N ASP A 146 -11.16 15.12 6.34
CA ASP A 146 -12.26 16.07 6.20
C ASP A 146 -12.70 16.65 7.56
N GLU A 147 -12.72 15.81 8.60
CA GLU A 147 -12.97 16.27 9.97
C GLU A 147 -11.87 17.21 10.44
N TRP A 148 -10.60 16.90 10.22
CA TRP A 148 -9.50 17.80 10.55
C TRP A 148 -9.64 19.14 9.84
N LEU A 149 -9.84 19.13 8.52
CA LEU A 149 -9.95 20.34 7.69
C LEU A 149 -11.19 21.19 7.98
N THR A 150 -12.16 20.66 8.72
CA THR A 150 -13.29 21.45 9.23
C THR A 150 -12.86 22.45 10.31
N TYR A 151 -11.78 22.17 11.04
CA TYR A 151 -11.36 22.93 12.23
C TYR A 151 -9.97 23.55 12.11
N ALA A 152 -9.13 23.10 11.18
CA ALA A 152 -7.74 23.49 11.07
C ALA A 152 -7.21 23.44 9.64
N ASP A 153 -6.14 24.20 9.40
CA ASP A 153 -5.47 24.26 8.09
C ASP A 153 -4.72 22.97 7.77
N PRO A 154 -4.56 22.62 6.46
CA PRO A 154 -3.84 21.43 6.02
C PRO A 154 -2.37 21.41 6.46
N GLU A 155 -1.74 22.57 6.62
CA GLU A 155 -0.35 22.70 7.07
C GLU A 155 -0.17 22.19 8.50
N SER A 156 -1.13 22.42 9.40
CA SER A 156 -1.11 21.89 10.76
C SER A 156 -1.18 20.37 10.77
N LEU A 157 -1.98 19.78 9.87
CA LEU A 157 -2.05 18.33 9.68
C LEU A 157 -0.73 17.78 9.12
N ALA A 158 -0.16 18.45 8.10
CA ALA A 158 1.10 18.04 7.51
C ALA A 158 2.22 18.03 8.57
N LEU A 159 2.35 19.09 9.36
CA LEU A 159 3.30 19.14 10.46
C LEU A 159 3.06 18.00 11.48
N PHE A 160 1.82 17.78 11.89
CA PHE A 160 1.47 16.71 12.81
C PHE A 160 1.87 15.33 12.27
N MET A 161 1.61 15.07 11.00
CA MET A 161 1.92 13.79 10.36
C MET A 161 3.43 13.55 10.25
N TYR A 162 4.20 14.56 9.86
CA TYR A 162 5.64 14.45 9.60
C TYR A 162 6.52 14.71 10.84
N ASN A 163 6.00 15.36 11.86
CA ASN A 163 6.77 15.53 13.09
C ASN A 163 6.96 14.18 13.77
N LYS A 164 8.22 13.68 13.84
CA LYS A 164 8.60 12.38 14.42
C LYS A 164 7.81 11.20 13.82
N PRO A 165 7.89 10.93 12.53
CA PRO A 165 7.06 9.93 11.84
C PRO A 165 7.35 8.49 12.26
N ARG A 166 8.48 8.23 12.96
CA ARG A 166 8.84 6.92 13.52
C ARG A 166 8.31 6.67 14.93
N GLU A 167 7.57 7.62 15.49
CA GLU A 167 6.89 7.46 16.77
C GLU A 167 5.39 7.27 16.53
N ALA A 168 4.78 6.29 17.23
CA ALA A 168 3.34 6.09 17.17
C ALA A 168 2.61 7.31 17.74
N LYS A 169 1.60 7.79 17.03
CA LYS A 169 0.84 8.99 17.40
C LYS A 169 -0.61 8.66 17.62
N ARG A 170 -1.18 9.27 18.65
CA ARG A 170 -2.63 9.25 18.83
C ARG A 170 -3.26 10.31 17.94
N LEU A 171 -4.22 9.89 17.11
CA LEU A 171 -4.96 10.74 16.17
C LEU A 171 -6.44 10.72 16.56
N TYR A 172 -6.87 11.74 17.30
CA TYR A 172 -8.24 11.96 17.77
C TYR A 172 -8.51 13.46 17.86
N PHE A 173 -9.74 13.85 18.08
CA PHE A 173 -10.19 15.23 17.94
C PHE A 173 -9.36 16.25 18.75
N ASP A 174 -9.02 15.93 20.01
CA ASP A 174 -8.31 16.87 20.89
C ASP A 174 -6.85 17.15 20.50
N VAL A 175 -6.30 16.42 19.52
CA VAL A 175 -4.96 16.74 19.00
C VAL A 175 -4.97 17.92 18.02
N ILE A 176 -6.13 18.24 17.41
CA ILE A 176 -6.23 19.30 16.41
C ILE A 176 -5.80 20.67 16.98
N PRO A 177 -6.34 21.18 18.11
CA PRO A 177 -5.93 22.45 18.65
C PRO A 177 -4.43 22.52 18.94
N ARG A 178 -3.86 21.46 19.51
CA ARG A 178 -2.41 21.39 19.80
C ARG A 178 -1.57 21.45 18.52
N ALA A 179 -1.98 20.72 17.47
CA ALA A 179 -1.27 20.74 16.21
C ALA A 179 -1.30 22.13 15.54
N VAL A 180 -2.39 22.86 15.68
CA VAL A 180 -2.50 24.26 15.23
C VAL A 180 -1.56 25.18 16.03
N ASP A 181 -1.53 25.05 17.36
CA ASP A 181 -0.63 25.81 18.21
C ASP A 181 0.85 25.52 17.91
N ASP A 182 1.19 24.22 17.74
CA ASP A 182 2.53 23.78 17.35
C ASP A 182 2.93 24.38 16.00
N TYR A 183 2.05 24.31 15.00
CA TYR A 183 2.30 24.90 13.68
C TYR A 183 2.52 26.41 13.77
N GLY A 184 1.69 27.13 14.50
CA GLY A 184 1.85 28.57 14.74
C GLY A 184 3.18 28.93 15.41
N ALA A 185 3.60 28.12 16.39
CA ALA A 185 4.88 28.29 17.07
C ALA A 185 6.08 28.07 16.11
N PHE A 186 6.04 27.01 15.30
CA PHE A 186 7.06 26.75 14.28
C PHE A 186 7.11 27.86 13.22
N LEU A 187 5.97 28.30 12.70
CA LEU A 187 5.89 29.40 11.75
C LEU A 187 6.48 30.69 12.31
N SER A 188 6.15 31.03 13.55
CA SER A 188 6.70 32.19 14.24
C SER A 188 8.21 32.09 14.48
N ALA A 189 8.72 30.90 14.79
CA ALA A 189 10.15 30.65 14.93
C ALA A 189 10.86 30.80 13.59
N TYR A 190 10.30 30.25 12.50
CA TYR A 190 10.83 30.38 11.14
C TYR A 190 10.91 31.85 10.70
N GLN A 191 9.85 32.63 10.90
CA GLN A 191 9.81 34.06 10.56
C GLN A 191 10.89 34.88 11.29
N ARG A 192 11.21 34.52 12.54
CA ARG A 192 12.29 35.19 13.32
C ARG A 192 13.68 34.85 12.86
N GLN A 193 13.87 33.88 11.94
CA GLN A 193 15.17 33.50 11.40
C GLN A 193 15.63 34.35 10.20
N ALA A 194 14.78 35.23 9.67
CA ALA A 194 15.05 35.99 8.45
C ALA A 194 16.42 36.71 8.45
N ASP A 195 16.97 37.02 9.64
CA ASP A 195 18.24 37.70 9.83
C ASP A 195 19.35 36.82 10.43
N LYS A 196 19.18 35.50 10.47
CA LYS A 196 20.16 34.56 11.05
C LYS A 196 20.55 33.47 10.05
N PRO A 197 21.73 32.81 10.22
CA PRO A 197 22.03 31.60 9.45
C PRO A 197 20.89 30.60 9.58
N VAL A 198 20.43 30.08 8.44
CA VAL A 198 19.28 29.19 8.34
C VAL A 198 19.50 27.97 9.23
N ASP A 199 18.68 27.78 10.25
CA ASP A 199 18.62 26.53 10.99
C ASP A 199 17.87 25.50 10.14
N LEU A 200 18.63 24.57 9.55
CA LEU A 200 18.09 23.53 8.68
C LEU A 200 17.05 22.64 9.36
N SER A 201 17.02 22.61 10.71
CA SER A 201 16.00 21.84 11.45
C SER A 201 14.57 22.34 11.25
N LEU A 202 14.42 23.61 10.83
CA LEU A 202 13.13 24.23 10.54
C LEU A 202 12.73 24.22 9.06
N ILE A 203 13.63 23.80 8.16
CA ILE A 203 13.34 23.72 6.72
C ILE A 203 12.62 22.41 6.37
N HIS A 204 12.69 21.40 7.22
CA HIS A 204 12.04 20.11 7.00
C HIS A 204 10.54 20.09 7.35
N ILE A 205 9.93 21.24 7.43
CA ILE A 205 8.50 21.45 7.61
C ILE A 205 7.94 21.95 6.26
#